data_2be0210c84fb91dc5e7868abc8022943
#
_entry.id   2be0210c84fb91dc5e7868abc8022943
#
_cell.length_a   1.000
_cell.length_b   1.000
_cell.length_c   1.000
_cell.angle_alpha   90.00
_cell.angle_beta   90.00
_cell.angle_gamma   90.00
#
_symmetry.space_group_name_H-M   'P 1'
#
loop_
_entity.id
_entity.type
_entity.pdbx_description
1 polymer ?
#
loop_
_entity_poly.entity_id
_entity_poly.type
_entity_poly.pdbx_seq_one_letter_code
_entity_poly.pdbx_strand_id
1 'polypeptide(L)' 'MGAERSAAISSMEAMGFERTQIEAAMRAAFNNPDRAVEYLLTVSFSCAF' A
#
# COMPACT_ATOMS: atom_id res chain seq x y z
N MET A 1 -0.55 -8.47 16.05
CA MET A 1 -0.85 -9.08 14.81
C MET A 1 -1.66 -8.22 13.90
N GLY A 2 -2.90 -7.88 14.22
CA GLY A 2 -3.67 -6.99 13.39
C GLY A 2 -3.18 -5.56 13.42
N ALA A 3 -2.49 -5.19 14.50
CA ALA A 3 -2.07 -3.81 14.69
C ALA A 3 -1.03 -3.35 13.66
N GLU A 4 -0.11 -4.24 13.30
CA GLU A 4 0.90 -3.87 12.33
C GLU A 4 0.30 -3.62 10.96
N ARG A 5 -0.63 -4.47 10.59
CA ARG A 5 -1.30 -4.31 9.30
C ARG A 5 -2.14 -3.05 9.26
N SER A 6 -2.87 -2.82 10.34
CA SER A 6 -3.69 -1.62 10.46
C SER A 6 -2.86 -0.36 10.38
N ALA A 7 -1.74 -0.35 11.09
CA ALA A 7 -0.86 0.79 11.11
C ALA A 7 -0.28 1.06 9.72
N ALA A 8 0.09 -0.01 9.01
CA ALA A 8 0.63 0.13 7.67
C ALA A 8 -0.41 0.72 6.71
N ILE A 9 -1.63 0.21 6.79
CA ILE A 9 -2.71 0.71 5.94
C ILE A 9 -2.99 2.18 6.26
N SER A 10 -3.04 2.51 7.53
CA SER A 10 -3.25 3.89 7.95
C SER A 10 -2.17 4.81 7.41
N SER A 11 -0.92 4.38 7.49
CA SER A 11 0.19 5.17 6.99
C SER A 11 0.06 5.41 5.48
N MET A 12 -0.31 4.38 4.75
CA MET A 12 -0.46 4.52 3.30
C MET A 12 -1.62 5.42 2.95
N GLU A 13 -2.71 5.35 3.70
CA GLU A 13 -3.84 6.25 3.50
C GLU A 13 -3.43 7.69 3.76
N ALA A 14 -2.59 7.90 4.75
CA ALA A 14 -2.09 9.23 5.07
C ALA A 14 -1.24 9.79 3.95
N MET A 15 -0.63 8.93 3.15
CA MET A 15 0.13 9.36 1.99
C MET A 15 -0.74 9.70 0.79
N GLY A 16 -2.04 9.42 0.88
CA GLY A 16 -2.97 9.77 -0.18
C GLY A 16 -3.40 8.62 -1.07
N PHE A 17 -3.02 7.40 -0.74
CA PHE A 17 -3.42 6.25 -1.52
C PHE A 17 -4.83 5.81 -1.14
N GLU A 18 -5.56 5.28 -2.12
CA GLU A 18 -6.89 4.75 -1.86
C GLU A 18 -6.80 3.41 -1.15
N ARG A 19 -7.80 3.16 -0.30
CA ARG A 19 -7.81 1.94 0.47
C ARG A 19 -7.83 0.70 -0.42
N THR A 20 -8.59 0.76 -1.51
CA THR A 20 -8.66 -0.37 -2.44
C THR A 20 -7.28 -0.65 -3.05
N GLN A 21 -6.55 0.40 -3.38
CA GLN A 21 -5.20 0.24 -3.90
C GLN A 21 -4.26 -0.31 -2.84
N ILE A 22 -4.41 0.16 -1.62
CA ILE A 22 -3.59 -0.30 -0.51
C ILE A 22 -3.81 -1.79 -0.26
N GLU A 23 -5.06 -2.21 -0.28
CA GLU A 23 -5.37 -3.62 -0.07
C GLU A 23 -4.80 -4.48 -1.19
N ALA A 24 -4.92 -4.01 -2.41
CA ALA A 24 -4.36 -4.73 -3.54
C ALA A 24 -2.84 -4.82 -3.44
N ALA A 25 -2.21 -3.74 -3.01
CA ALA A 25 -0.76 -3.72 -2.83
C ALA A 25 -0.33 -4.66 -1.73
N MET A 26 -1.05 -4.66 -0.62
CA MET A 26 -0.74 -5.58 0.47
C MET A 26 -0.86 -7.02 0.03
N ARG A 27 -1.88 -7.31 -0.76
CA ARG A 27 -2.08 -8.66 -1.28
C ARG A 27 -0.95 -9.05 -2.22
N ALA A 28 -0.55 -8.14 -3.11
CA ALA A 28 0.54 -8.40 -4.03
C ALA A 28 1.87 -8.56 -3.31
N ALA A 29 2.01 -7.89 -2.17
CA ALA A 29 3.23 -7.93 -1.38
C ALA A 29 3.20 -8.97 -0.26
N PHE A 30 2.21 -9.85 -0.28
CA PHE A 30 2.07 -10.89 0.74
C PHE A 30 2.03 -10.30 2.16
N ASN A 31 1.25 -9.24 2.31
CA ASN A 31 1.08 -8.56 3.59
C ASN A 31 2.36 -7.92 4.12
N ASN A 32 3.30 -7.62 3.23
CA ASN A 32 4.54 -6.96 3.60
C ASN A 32 4.38 -5.47 3.33
N PRO A 33 4.29 -4.63 4.38
CA PRO A 33 4.04 -3.20 4.19
C PRO A 33 5.14 -2.50 3.41
N ASP A 34 6.39 -2.88 3.61
CA ASP A 34 7.49 -2.27 2.87
C ASP A 34 7.35 -2.49 1.37
N ARG A 35 7.03 -3.72 1.01
CA ARG A 35 6.84 -4.07 -0.39
C ARG A 35 5.59 -3.42 -0.94
N ALA A 36 4.55 -3.34 -0.13
CA ALA A 36 3.29 -2.73 -0.55
C ALA A 36 3.50 -1.25 -0.89
N VAL A 37 4.29 -0.56 -0.09
CA VAL A 37 4.59 0.85 -0.35
C VAL A 37 5.31 0.99 -1.69
N GLU A 38 6.30 0.15 -1.93
CA GLU A 38 7.00 0.17 -3.20
C GLU A 38 6.07 -0.10 -4.37
N TYR A 39 5.17 -1.06 -4.18
CA TYR A 39 4.19 -1.38 -5.20
C TYR A 39 3.31 -0.17 -5.52
N LEU A 40 2.83 0.49 -4.48
CA LEU A 40 1.98 1.66 -4.65
C LEU A 40 2.71 2.79 -5.36
N LEU A 41 3.96 3.01 -4.99
CA LEU A 41 4.77 4.05 -5.63
C LEU A 41 4.97 3.74 -7.11
N THR A 42 5.23 2.48 -7.43
CA THR A 42 5.42 2.07 -8.80
C THR A 42 4.14 2.26 -9.61
N VAL A 43 3.02 1.87 -9.04
CA VAL A 43 1.72 2.02 -9.70
C VAL A 43 1.40 3.49 -9.93
N SER A 44 1.69 4.31 -8.95
CA SER A 44 1.48 5.75 -9.07
C SER A 44 2.28 6.34 -10.22
N PHE A 45 3.52 5.94 -10.34
CA PHE A 45 4.38 6.41 -11.42
C PHE A 45 3.91 5.90 -12.76
N SER A 46 3.45 4.66 -12.80
CA SER A 46 2.95 4.06 -14.04
C SER A 46 1.74 4.81 -14.57
N CYS A 47 0.92 5.30 -13.69
CA CYS A 47 -0.27 6.05 -14.08
C CYS A 47 0.08 7.39 -14.70
N ALA A 48 1.31 7.83 -14.56
CA ALA A 48 1.73 9.12 -15.12
C ALA A 48 1.82 9.09 -16.64
N PHE A 49 1.77 7.93 -17.21
CA PHE A 49 1.71 7.82 -18.65
C PHE A 49 0.30 8.00 -19.13
#